data_ff6f8f76724a227b93b8ca69672a8274
#
_entry.id   ff6f8f76724a227b93b8ca69672a8274
#
_cell.length_a   1.000
_cell.length_b   1.000
_cell.length_c   1.000
_cell.angle_alpha   90.00
_cell.angle_beta   90.00
_cell.angle_gamma   90.00
#
_symmetry.space_group_name_H-M   'P 1'
#
loop_
_entity.id
_entity.type
_entity.pdbx_description
1 polymer ?
#
loop_
_entity_poly.entity_id
_entity_poly.type
_entity_poly.pdbx_seq_one_letter_code
_entity_poly.pdbx_strand_id
1 'polypeptide(L)'
;MILPIAGILVGIGSAFTTKNIVALWPVLGNTYVKLFFNLLKAMGNTVNSYLPIIFAVSVAIGYEEKGIAALSSVIGFLAMSNVMNILLTSLGILDPAAMKTGQSMVMGIASLDTGVFGGILVGLLVAKLHNKYYNIQLPPVLGIFSGTKFVPMISLLACSALGLVMSVVWPFVQTGLGFMGEIIYDTGMAGSVIYGLAERALLPFGLHHFIYTPFFFTNLGGSMVIDGTLYEGAVNIYNAMLASPDAMFDVNITRFIMNGKVIFAMFGLPGAALAMYHCAKPERKPQVKALLIAAIIPSIFTGITEPIEYSFLFAAPLLFVVHAGYAGLAYLLTYICKVNIPGPSSFGGPFLSTIFNGIMQADKGSNWIWVFIIGIPCFFLYYFTFRFMITKFNYKTPGREDDGQEVKKLDKKMSDEMMATIIEGLGGADNIQHVDACFTRLRVKVKDKALVMPDTDWKQKTGANG
;
A
#
# COMPACT_ATOMS: atom_id res chain seq x y z
N MET A 1 7.01 -2.26 4.82
CA MET A 1 7.10 -3.60 5.43
C MET A 1 5.83 -4.04 6.19
N ILE A 2 5.07 -3.13 6.81
CA ILE A 2 3.87 -3.49 7.61
C ILE A 2 2.65 -3.90 6.77
N LEU A 3 2.47 -3.33 5.58
CA LEU A 3 1.33 -3.59 4.69
C LEU A 3 1.14 -5.07 4.30
N PRO A 4 2.19 -5.83 3.92
CA PRO A 4 2.04 -7.25 3.61
C PRO A 4 1.53 -8.06 4.81
N ILE A 5 2.05 -7.78 6.01
CA ILE A 5 1.62 -8.44 7.25
C ILE A 5 0.15 -8.11 7.55
N ALA A 6 -0.21 -6.83 7.46
CA ALA A 6 -1.59 -6.39 7.64
C ALA A 6 -2.54 -7.09 6.65
N GLY A 7 -2.13 -7.17 5.38
CA GLY A 7 -2.90 -7.86 4.35
C GLY A 7 -3.12 -9.34 4.62
N ILE A 8 -2.09 -10.06 5.04
CA ILE A 8 -2.21 -11.47 5.44
C ILE A 8 -3.20 -11.64 6.61
N LEU A 9 -3.09 -10.79 7.64
CA LEU A 9 -3.97 -10.84 8.80
C LEU A 9 -5.44 -10.57 8.42
N VAL A 10 -5.69 -9.53 7.60
CA VAL A 10 -7.04 -9.25 7.09
C VAL A 10 -7.55 -10.39 6.22
N GLY A 11 -6.72 -10.90 5.31
CA GLY A 11 -7.10 -11.98 4.39
C GLY A 11 -7.51 -13.24 5.13
N ILE A 12 -6.65 -13.73 6.04
CA ILE A 12 -6.94 -14.91 6.87
C ILE A 12 -8.17 -14.67 7.74
N GLY A 13 -8.20 -13.55 8.49
CA GLY A 13 -9.31 -13.21 9.37
C GLY A 13 -10.65 -13.10 8.64
N SER A 14 -10.67 -12.48 7.44
CA SER A 14 -11.88 -12.36 6.63
C SER A 14 -12.32 -13.71 6.04
N ALA A 15 -11.40 -14.48 5.46
CA ALA A 15 -11.69 -15.74 4.85
C ALA A 15 -12.40 -16.69 5.82
N PHE A 16 -11.80 -16.92 6.99
CA PHE A 16 -12.34 -17.89 7.96
C PHE A 16 -13.53 -17.38 8.81
N THR A 17 -13.98 -16.12 8.59
CA THR A 17 -15.22 -15.59 9.18
C THR A 17 -16.35 -15.43 8.17
N THR A 18 -16.14 -15.75 6.90
CA THR A 18 -17.16 -15.69 5.85
C THR A 18 -18.24 -16.76 6.08
N LYS A 19 -19.51 -16.40 5.89
CA LYS A 19 -20.65 -17.28 6.17
C LYS A 19 -20.54 -18.65 5.48
N ASN A 20 -20.12 -18.68 4.23
CA ASN A 20 -20.00 -19.91 3.44
C ASN A 20 -18.95 -20.86 4.01
N ILE A 21 -17.80 -20.34 4.45
CA ILE A 21 -16.75 -21.17 5.04
C ILE A 21 -17.16 -21.70 6.41
N VAL A 22 -17.82 -20.88 7.21
CA VAL A 22 -18.38 -21.30 8.50
C VAL A 22 -19.47 -22.38 8.30
N ALA A 23 -20.27 -22.30 7.24
CA ALA A 23 -21.25 -23.33 6.92
C ALA A 23 -20.62 -24.68 6.55
N LEU A 24 -19.46 -24.65 5.85
CA LEU A 24 -18.70 -25.85 5.47
C LEU A 24 -17.96 -26.48 6.64
N TRP A 25 -17.42 -25.63 7.52
CA TRP A 25 -16.67 -26.04 8.69
C TRP A 25 -17.31 -25.46 9.95
N PRO A 26 -18.30 -26.16 10.55
CA PRO A 26 -19.05 -25.66 11.70
C PRO A 26 -18.19 -25.28 12.92
N VAL A 27 -16.99 -25.86 13.05
CA VAL A 27 -16.00 -25.51 14.08
C VAL A 27 -15.63 -24.01 14.04
N LEU A 28 -15.59 -23.40 12.83
CA LEU A 28 -15.33 -21.99 12.66
C LEU A 28 -16.48 -21.10 13.17
N GLY A 29 -17.67 -21.66 13.34
CA GLY A 29 -18.83 -21.02 13.99
C GLY A 29 -18.71 -20.91 15.50
N ASN A 30 -17.79 -21.66 16.14
CA ASN A 30 -17.54 -21.57 17.55
C ASN A 30 -17.12 -20.13 17.95
N THR A 31 -17.71 -19.62 19.02
CA THR A 31 -17.51 -18.23 19.47
C THR A 31 -16.03 -17.86 19.66
N TYR A 32 -15.24 -18.74 20.23
CA TYR A 32 -13.81 -18.47 20.50
C TYR A 32 -12.98 -18.54 19.21
N VAL A 33 -13.27 -19.49 18.32
CA VAL A 33 -12.60 -19.60 17.02
C VAL A 33 -12.90 -18.38 16.16
N LYS A 34 -14.18 -17.99 16.10
CA LYS A 34 -14.62 -16.79 15.37
C LYS A 34 -13.99 -15.52 15.96
N LEU A 35 -13.90 -15.43 17.30
CA LEU A 35 -13.23 -14.32 17.98
C LEU A 35 -11.76 -14.23 17.56
N PHE A 36 -11.04 -15.34 17.54
CA PHE A 36 -9.64 -15.38 17.10
C PHE A 36 -9.45 -14.81 15.69
N PHE A 37 -10.24 -15.27 14.71
CA PHE A 37 -10.14 -14.76 13.35
C PHE A 37 -10.58 -13.31 13.20
N ASN A 38 -11.57 -12.87 13.97
CA ASN A 38 -11.97 -11.46 14.04
C ASN A 38 -10.85 -10.58 14.63
N LEU A 39 -10.13 -11.07 15.63
CA LEU A 39 -8.96 -10.35 16.17
C LEU A 39 -7.86 -10.21 15.12
N LEU A 40 -7.53 -11.26 14.37
CA LEU A 40 -6.56 -11.17 13.25
C LEU A 40 -7.01 -10.13 12.22
N LYS A 41 -8.29 -10.16 11.83
CA LYS A 41 -8.88 -9.17 10.91
C LYS A 41 -8.77 -7.75 11.46
N ALA A 42 -9.10 -7.55 12.74
CA ALA A 42 -9.04 -6.24 13.38
C ALA A 42 -7.60 -5.70 13.44
N MET A 43 -6.62 -6.55 13.80
CA MET A 43 -5.20 -6.17 13.81
C MET A 43 -4.73 -5.70 12.43
N GLY A 44 -5.05 -6.44 11.37
CA GLY A 44 -4.68 -6.04 10.01
C GLY A 44 -5.42 -4.78 9.54
N ASN A 45 -6.72 -4.66 9.85
CA ASN A 45 -7.50 -3.47 9.51
C ASN A 45 -7.01 -2.20 10.21
N THR A 46 -6.43 -2.30 11.40
CA THR A 46 -5.81 -1.14 12.08
C THR A 46 -4.79 -0.46 11.19
N VAL A 47 -3.92 -1.22 10.51
CA VAL A 47 -2.93 -0.64 9.58
C VAL A 47 -3.62 0.04 8.41
N ASN A 48 -4.62 -0.61 7.80
CA ASN A 48 -5.34 -0.06 6.64
C ASN A 48 -6.12 1.22 7.00
N SER A 49 -6.77 1.26 8.17
CA SER A 49 -7.55 2.42 8.61
C SER A 49 -6.68 3.65 8.90
N TYR A 50 -5.43 3.42 9.31
CA TYR A 50 -4.50 4.49 9.68
C TYR A 50 -3.38 4.70 8.64
N LEU A 51 -3.53 4.15 7.44
CA LEU A 51 -2.57 4.32 6.34
C LEU A 51 -2.15 5.77 6.10
N PRO A 52 -3.06 6.77 6.07
CA PRO A 52 -2.67 8.15 5.80
C PRO A 52 -1.63 8.69 6.80
N ILE A 53 -1.83 8.45 8.10
CA ILE A 53 -0.88 8.92 9.12
C ILE A 53 0.41 8.10 9.12
N ILE A 54 0.33 6.80 8.83
CA ILE A 54 1.51 5.95 8.68
C ILE A 54 2.38 6.46 7.53
N PHE A 55 1.77 6.87 6.42
CA PHE A 55 2.49 7.48 5.30
C PHE A 55 3.08 8.84 5.67
N ALA A 56 2.35 9.70 6.39
CA ALA A 56 2.87 11.00 6.85
C ALA A 56 4.14 10.83 7.69
N VAL A 57 4.10 9.89 8.64
CA VAL A 57 5.25 9.56 9.50
C VAL A 57 6.38 8.94 8.68
N SER A 58 6.08 7.97 7.82
CA SER A 58 7.10 7.26 7.03
C SER A 58 7.83 8.18 6.05
N VAL A 59 7.10 9.09 5.39
CA VAL A 59 7.69 10.10 4.49
C VAL A 59 8.56 11.07 5.28
N ALA A 60 8.07 11.60 6.42
CA ALA A 60 8.84 12.51 7.24
C ALA A 60 10.15 11.88 7.76
N ILE A 61 10.11 10.62 8.21
CA ILE A 61 11.30 9.88 8.68
C ILE A 61 12.22 9.52 7.51
N GLY A 62 11.67 9.20 6.33
CA GLY A 62 12.45 8.85 5.15
C GLY A 62 13.36 9.98 4.66
N TYR A 63 12.97 11.22 4.88
CA TYR A 63 13.79 12.41 4.59
C TYR A 63 14.64 12.85 5.79
N GLU A 64 14.19 12.54 7.02
CA GLU A 64 14.85 12.94 8.26
C GLU A 64 14.77 11.83 9.32
N GLU A 65 15.87 11.19 9.62
CA GLU A 65 15.95 10.03 10.55
C GLU A 65 15.71 10.39 12.03
N LYS A 66 15.12 11.53 12.35
CA LYS A 66 14.94 11.99 13.74
C LYS A 66 13.50 11.83 14.20
N GLY A 67 13.30 11.30 15.41
CA GLY A 67 11.98 11.09 16.01
C GLY A 67 11.09 12.33 16.08
N ILE A 68 11.69 13.55 16.07
CA ILE A 68 10.97 14.82 16.05
C ILE A 68 10.16 15.00 14.75
N ALA A 69 10.71 14.57 13.60
CA ALA A 69 9.97 14.62 12.32
C ALA A 69 8.73 13.72 12.36
N ALA A 70 8.85 12.53 12.97
CA ALA A 70 7.72 11.64 13.17
C ALA A 70 6.62 12.28 14.03
N LEU A 71 6.98 12.81 15.20
CA LEU A 71 6.04 13.49 16.10
C LEU A 71 5.37 14.69 15.40
N SER A 72 6.17 15.50 14.69
CA SER A 72 5.67 16.67 13.99
C SER A 72 4.71 16.32 12.87
N SER A 73 4.90 15.18 12.18
CA SER A 73 4.01 14.72 11.12
C SER A 73 2.67 14.21 11.68
N VAL A 74 2.68 13.55 12.84
CA VAL A 74 1.44 13.18 13.55
C VAL A 74 0.65 14.43 13.92
N ILE A 75 1.29 15.39 14.59
CA ILE A 75 0.65 16.65 14.99
C ILE A 75 0.14 17.42 13.76
N GLY A 76 0.95 17.50 12.70
CA GLY A 76 0.59 18.18 11.46
C GLY A 76 -0.62 17.54 10.77
N PHE A 77 -0.66 16.21 10.69
CA PHE A 77 -1.78 15.50 10.07
C PHE A 77 -3.09 15.69 10.84
N LEU A 78 -3.05 15.61 12.16
CA LEU A 78 -4.19 15.88 13.02
C LEU A 78 -4.65 17.34 12.92
N ALA A 79 -3.71 18.30 12.87
CA ALA A 79 -4.01 19.72 12.70
C ALA A 79 -4.70 20.00 11.36
N MET A 80 -4.20 19.43 10.26
CA MET A 80 -4.82 19.53 8.94
C MET A 80 -6.26 19.00 8.97
N SER A 81 -6.47 17.80 9.53
CA SER A 81 -7.79 17.17 9.59
C SER A 81 -8.77 17.95 10.48
N ASN A 82 -8.31 18.46 11.62
CA ASN A 82 -9.15 19.28 12.53
C ASN A 82 -9.57 20.60 11.89
N VAL A 83 -8.67 21.27 11.19
CA VAL A 83 -8.98 22.55 10.52
C VAL A 83 -10.00 22.30 9.40
N MET A 84 -9.85 21.24 8.61
CA MET A 84 -10.86 20.86 7.62
C MET A 84 -12.21 20.55 8.30
N ASN A 85 -12.21 19.82 9.42
CA ASN A 85 -13.43 19.53 10.17
C ASN A 85 -14.15 20.82 10.59
N ILE A 86 -13.46 21.70 11.31
CA ILE A 86 -14.05 22.94 11.86
C ILE A 86 -14.58 23.82 10.73
N LEU A 87 -13.79 24.04 9.68
CA LEU A 87 -14.18 24.90 8.57
C LEU A 87 -15.41 24.34 7.85
N LEU A 88 -15.40 23.08 7.46
CA LEU A 88 -16.45 22.46 6.65
C LEU A 88 -17.75 22.24 7.46
N THR A 89 -17.62 21.94 8.75
CA THR A 89 -18.79 21.85 9.66
C THR A 89 -19.42 23.23 9.88
N SER A 90 -18.59 24.27 10.08
CA SER A 90 -19.08 25.65 10.24
C SER A 90 -19.77 26.19 8.98
N LEU A 91 -19.36 25.70 7.82
CA LEU A 91 -20.00 26.04 6.54
C LEU A 91 -21.22 25.16 6.19
N GLY A 92 -21.58 24.18 7.05
CA GLY A 92 -22.67 23.24 6.81
C GLY A 92 -22.40 22.24 5.65
N ILE A 93 -21.15 22.11 5.23
CA ILE A 93 -20.75 21.20 4.14
C ILE A 93 -20.51 19.78 4.67
N LEU A 94 -20.03 19.66 5.91
CA LEU A 94 -19.74 18.40 6.58
C LEU A 94 -20.63 18.25 7.82
N ASP A 95 -21.36 17.13 7.84
CA ASP A 95 -22.13 16.71 9.03
C ASP A 95 -21.52 15.42 9.56
N PRO A 96 -20.96 15.42 10.78
CA PRO A 96 -20.38 14.21 11.37
C PRO A 96 -21.38 13.06 11.56
N ALA A 97 -22.67 13.35 11.67
CA ALA A 97 -23.74 12.35 11.81
C ALA A 97 -24.23 11.81 10.45
N ALA A 98 -24.01 12.56 9.36
CA ALA A 98 -24.50 12.22 8.02
C ALA A 98 -23.40 12.52 6.96
N MET A 99 -22.26 11.85 7.05
CA MET A 99 -21.14 12.06 6.13
C MET A 99 -21.49 11.61 4.72
N LYS A 100 -21.11 12.46 3.74
CA LYS A 100 -21.30 12.21 2.31
C LYS A 100 -20.12 11.43 1.72
N THR A 101 -20.29 10.91 0.52
CA THR A 101 -19.18 10.33 -0.26
C THR A 101 -18.00 11.30 -0.34
N GLY A 102 -16.79 10.79 -0.07
CA GLY A 102 -15.58 11.61 -0.01
C GLY A 102 -15.31 12.25 1.36
N GLN A 103 -16.16 12.00 2.36
CA GLN A 103 -15.96 12.36 3.75
C GLN A 103 -15.78 11.08 4.57
N SER A 104 -14.92 11.12 5.58
CA SER A 104 -14.65 9.95 6.44
C SER A 104 -14.22 10.36 7.85
N MET A 105 -14.31 9.41 8.79
CA MET A 105 -13.72 9.56 10.11
C MET A 105 -12.23 9.25 10.07
N VAL A 106 -11.41 10.29 10.11
CA VAL A 106 -9.95 10.18 10.11
C VAL A 106 -9.45 10.32 11.54
N MET A 107 -8.98 9.25 12.17
CA MET A 107 -8.51 9.24 13.57
C MET A 107 -9.58 9.81 14.56
N GLY A 108 -10.86 9.53 14.32
CA GLY A 108 -11.94 10.05 15.15
C GLY A 108 -12.36 11.50 14.82
N ILE A 109 -11.78 12.12 13.80
CA ILE A 109 -12.13 13.46 13.31
C ILE A 109 -12.89 13.31 12.00
N ALA A 110 -14.13 13.79 11.92
CA ALA A 110 -14.86 13.85 10.67
C ALA A 110 -14.16 14.85 9.74
N SER A 111 -13.78 14.44 8.54
CA SER A 111 -12.99 15.27 7.63
C SER A 111 -13.21 14.85 6.16
N LEU A 112 -12.65 15.61 5.22
CA LEU A 112 -12.51 15.11 3.85
C LEU A 112 -11.55 13.92 3.84
N ASP A 113 -11.92 12.89 3.12
CA ASP A 113 -11.04 11.74 2.90
C ASP A 113 -9.96 12.12 1.88
N THR A 114 -8.80 12.51 2.39
CA THR A 114 -7.63 12.82 1.56
C THR A 114 -6.76 11.58 1.32
N GLY A 115 -7.10 10.47 1.96
CA GLY A 115 -6.37 9.20 1.87
C GLY A 115 -4.87 9.35 2.15
N VAL A 116 -4.10 8.48 1.55
CA VAL A 116 -2.62 8.46 1.66
C VAL A 116 -2.00 9.73 1.08
N PHE A 117 -2.64 10.36 0.09
CA PHE A 117 -2.14 11.60 -0.54
C PHE A 117 -2.00 12.74 0.49
N GLY A 118 -3.01 12.95 1.34
CA GLY A 118 -2.92 13.93 2.44
C GLY A 118 -1.78 13.62 3.40
N GLY A 119 -1.58 12.31 3.71
CA GLY A 119 -0.45 11.87 4.51
C GLY A 119 0.91 12.20 3.88
N ILE A 120 1.07 11.92 2.59
CA ILE A 120 2.31 12.24 1.85
C ILE A 120 2.56 13.76 1.85
N LEU A 121 1.55 14.58 1.58
CA LEU A 121 1.69 16.04 1.59
C LEU A 121 2.17 16.56 2.96
N VAL A 122 1.56 16.08 4.04
CA VAL A 122 1.97 16.45 5.40
C VAL A 122 3.40 15.99 5.68
N GLY A 123 3.74 14.73 5.33
CA GLY A 123 5.09 14.20 5.53
C GLY A 123 6.17 15.01 4.82
N LEU A 124 5.94 15.38 3.55
CA LEU A 124 6.86 16.22 2.76
C LEU A 124 6.98 17.64 3.33
N LEU A 125 5.86 18.26 3.72
CA LEU A 125 5.85 19.58 4.33
C LEU A 125 6.63 19.58 5.64
N VAL A 126 6.39 18.61 6.50
CA VAL A 126 7.08 18.47 7.79
C VAL A 126 8.58 18.20 7.59
N ALA A 127 8.95 17.32 6.66
CA ALA A 127 10.36 17.07 6.33
C ALA A 127 11.08 18.38 5.91
N LYS A 128 10.44 19.17 5.02
CA LYS A 128 10.97 20.46 4.58
C LYS A 128 11.10 21.46 5.73
N LEU A 129 10.13 21.54 6.63
CA LEU A 129 10.15 22.41 7.80
C LEU A 129 11.22 21.95 8.80
N HIS A 130 11.34 20.64 9.03
CA HIS A 130 12.37 20.07 9.87
C HIS A 130 13.76 20.46 9.39
N ASN A 131 14.08 20.26 8.11
CA ASN A 131 15.37 20.61 7.53
C ASN A 131 15.71 22.09 7.68
N LYS A 132 14.69 22.94 7.52
CA LYS A 132 14.89 24.39 7.58
C LYS A 132 15.05 24.93 9.01
N TYR A 133 14.30 24.36 9.97
CA TYR A 133 14.15 24.98 11.30
C TYR A 133 14.74 24.15 12.44
N TYR A 134 15.34 23.00 12.16
CA TYR A 134 15.88 22.10 13.17
C TYR A 134 16.89 22.75 14.13
N ASN A 135 17.74 23.65 13.63
CA ASN A 135 18.78 24.32 14.39
C ASN A 135 18.46 25.80 14.65
N ILE A 136 17.20 26.26 14.52
CA ILE A 136 16.83 27.64 14.69
C ILE A 136 17.13 28.12 16.11
N GLN A 137 17.75 29.31 16.21
CA GLN A 137 17.95 30.02 17.46
C GLN A 137 16.91 31.12 17.55
N LEU A 138 16.07 31.07 18.55
CA LEU A 138 15.05 32.11 18.83
C LEU A 138 15.58 33.12 19.87
N PRO A 139 15.00 34.34 19.92
CA PRO A 139 15.32 35.32 20.96
C PRO A 139 15.20 34.70 22.36
N PRO A 140 15.99 35.23 23.37
CA PRO A 140 16.05 34.63 24.71
C PRO A 140 14.68 34.38 25.36
N VAL A 141 13.70 35.26 25.14
CA VAL A 141 12.33 35.14 25.65
C VAL A 141 11.61 33.87 25.13
N LEU A 142 11.94 33.46 23.90
CA LEU A 142 11.37 32.24 23.25
C LEU A 142 12.39 31.12 23.21
N GLY A 143 13.50 31.21 23.89
CA GLY A 143 14.61 30.28 23.85
C GLY A 143 14.23 28.84 24.19
N ILE A 144 13.21 28.62 25.03
CA ILE A 144 12.69 27.30 25.39
C ILE A 144 12.15 26.52 24.18
N PHE A 145 11.73 27.21 23.11
CA PHE A 145 11.20 26.67 21.88
C PHE A 145 12.26 26.57 20.77
N SER A 146 13.52 26.93 21.03
CA SER A 146 14.57 26.87 20.04
C SER A 146 14.96 25.48 19.60
N GLY A 147 15.54 25.35 18.41
CA GLY A 147 16.03 24.10 17.84
C GLY A 147 14.92 23.12 17.52
N THR A 148 15.13 21.86 17.88
CA THR A 148 14.20 20.75 17.55
C THR A 148 12.77 20.95 18.06
N LYS A 149 12.60 21.70 19.15
CA LYS A 149 11.28 21.97 19.76
C LYS A 149 10.42 22.91 18.91
N PHE A 150 11.05 23.71 18.06
CA PHE A 150 10.33 24.61 17.15
C PHE A 150 9.65 23.88 16.00
N VAL A 151 10.20 22.73 15.59
CA VAL A 151 9.67 21.97 14.44
C VAL A 151 8.21 21.53 14.61
N PRO A 152 7.78 20.91 15.74
CA PRO A 152 6.37 20.60 15.95
C PRO A 152 5.46 21.85 15.92
N MET A 153 5.90 22.97 16.46
CA MET A 153 5.12 24.22 16.50
C MET A 153 4.89 24.79 15.10
N ILE A 154 5.95 24.92 14.32
CA ILE A 154 5.81 25.43 12.95
C ILE A 154 5.06 24.45 12.05
N SER A 155 5.19 23.13 12.28
CA SER A 155 4.44 22.10 11.58
C SER A 155 2.95 22.17 11.89
N LEU A 156 2.56 22.41 13.15
CA LEU A 156 1.17 22.63 13.53
C LEU A 156 0.55 23.77 12.71
N LEU A 157 1.22 24.93 12.65
CA LEU A 157 0.72 26.10 11.93
C LEU A 157 0.68 25.89 10.41
N ALA A 158 1.75 25.36 9.84
CA ALA A 158 1.85 25.13 8.41
C ALA A 158 0.85 24.04 7.92
N CYS A 159 0.67 22.98 8.68
CA CYS A 159 -0.32 21.94 8.34
C CYS A 159 -1.76 22.42 8.59
N SER A 160 -2.00 23.30 9.55
CA SER A 160 -3.28 24.00 9.69
C SER A 160 -3.60 24.85 8.45
N ALA A 161 -2.63 25.61 7.95
CA ALA A 161 -2.78 26.36 6.70
C ALA A 161 -3.00 25.40 5.49
N LEU A 162 -2.29 24.27 5.45
CA LEU A 162 -2.54 23.21 4.46
C LEU A 162 -3.98 22.71 4.54
N GLY A 163 -4.54 22.53 5.74
CA GLY A 163 -5.94 22.12 5.95
C GLY A 163 -6.94 23.11 5.34
N LEU A 164 -6.70 24.43 5.48
CA LEU A 164 -7.53 25.44 4.82
C LEU A 164 -7.46 25.31 3.29
N VAL A 165 -6.27 25.14 2.72
CA VAL A 165 -6.08 24.94 1.28
C VAL A 165 -6.78 23.67 0.82
N MET A 166 -6.61 22.55 1.53
CA MET A 166 -7.22 21.26 1.20
C MET A 166 -8.74 21.31 1.29
N SER A 167 -9.32 22.09 2.20
CA SER A 167 -10.78 22.27 2.28
C SER A 167 -11.38 22.87 1.01
N VAL A 168 -10.59 23.63 0.26
CA VAL A 168 -11.02 24.24 -1.02
C VAL A 168 -10.63 23.38 -2.22
N VAL A 169 -9.37 22.92 -2.26
CA VAL A 169 -8.80 22.22 -3.42
C VAL A 169 -9.30 20.78 -3.53
N TRP A 170 -9.40 20.09 -2.39
CA TRP A 170 -9.70 18.66 -2.40
C TRP A 170 -11.08 18.29 -2.95
N PRO A 171 -12.18 19.05 -2.71
CA PRO A 171 -13.46 18.78 -3.33
C PRO A 171 -13.43 18.79 -4.87
N PHE A 172 -12.60 19.62 -5.49
CA PHE A 172 -12.44 19.60 -6.97
C PHE A 172 -11.77 18.31 -7.43
N VAL A 173 -10.77 17.81 -6.68
CA VAL A 173 -10.13 16.51 -6.96
C VAL A 173 -11.17 15.40 -6.84
N GLN A 174 -11.97 15.40 -5.77
CA GLN A 174 -13.03 14.40 -5.56
C GLN A 174 -14.09 14.45 -6.65
N THR A 175 -14.52 15.65 -7.07
CA THR A 175 -15.48 15.80 -8.18
C THR A 175 -14.93 15.23 -9.48
N GLY A 176 -13.66 15.49 -9.80
CA GLY A 176 -13.00 14.91 -10.97
C GLY A 176 -12.95 13.38 -10.94
N LEU A 177 -12.67 12.81 -9.77
CA LEU A 177 -12.69 11.36 -9.57
C LEU A 177 -14.10 10.77 -9.68
N GLY A 178 -15.12 11.48 -9.17
CA GLY A 178 -16.54 11.10 -9.32
C GLY A 178 -16.98 11.08 -10.79
N PHE A 179 -16.61 12.10 -11.56
CA PHE A 179 -16.87 12.15 -13.00
C PHE A 179 -16.23 10.98 -13.77
N MET A 180 -15.02 10.59 -13.40
CA MET A 180 -14.41 9.35 -13.94
C MET A 180 -15.26 8.12 -13.62
N GLY A 181 -15.85 8.06 -12.43
CA GLY A 181 -16.75 6.98 -12.02
C GLY A 181 -17.97 6.86 -12.92
N GLU A 182 -18.63 7.98 -13.24
CA GLU A 182 -19.78 8.01 -14.15
C GLU A 182 -19.40 7.52 -15.56
N ILE A 183 -18.27 7.99 -16.11
CA ILE A 183 -17.76 7.51 -17.41
C ILE A 183 -17.55 5.99 -17.39
N ILE A 184 -16.96 5.46 -16.33
CA ILE A 184 -16.71 4.01 -16.18
C ILE A 184 -18.03 3.23 -16.19
N TYR A 185 -19.04 3.74 -15.51
CA TYR A 185 -20.36 3.09 -15.46
C TYR A 185 -21.03 3.07 -16.83
N ASP A 186 -21.10 4.22 -17.49
CA ASP A 186 -21.87 4.42 -18.73
C ASP A 186 -21.25 3.75 -19.97
N THR A 187 -19.92 3.55 -19.98
CA THR A 187 -19.23 2.99 -21.14
C THR A 187 -19.23 1.45 -21.21
N GLY A 188 -19.94 0.77 -20.30
CA GLY A 188 -20.17 -0.68 -20.37
C GLY A 188 -18.86 -1.49 -20.39
N MET A 189 -18.61 -2.23 -21.49
CA MET A 189 -17.41 -3.05 -21.65
C MET A 189 -16.11 -2.24 -21.61
N ALA A 190 -16.08 -1.08 -22.28
CA ALA A 190 -14.94 -0.16 -22.24
C ALA A 190 -14.71 0.38 -20.83
N GLY A 191 -15.79 0.57 -20.06
CA GLY A 191 -15.72 0.98 -18.66
C GLY A 191 -14.96 -0.01 -17.79
N SER A 192 -15.04 -1.30 -18.07
CA SER A 192 -14.24 -2.30 -17.34
C SER A 192 -12.72 -2.12 -17.57
N VAL A 193 -12.31 -1.77 -18.79
CA VAL A 193 -10.90 -1.43 -19.10
C VAL A 193 -10.48 -0.17 -18.36
N ILE A 194 -11.30 0.89 -18.47
CA ILE A 194 -11.03 2.19 -17.84
C ILE A 194 -10.95 2.01 -16.31
N TYR A 195 -11.85 1.22 -15.73
CA TYR A 195 -11.85 0.92 -14.30
C TYR A 195 -10.53 0.27 -13.84
N GLY A 196 -10.08 -0.80 -14.53
CA GLY A 196 -8.84 -1.49 -14.20
C GLY A 196 -7.59 -0.60 -14.40
N LEU A 197 -7.60 0.20 -15.48
CA LEU A 197 -6.53 1.14 -15.82
C LEU A 197 -6.45 2.28 -14.79
N ALA A 198 -7.59 2.91 -14.46
CA ALA A 198 -7.67 4.00 -13.49
C ALA A 198 -7.28 3.53 -12.07
N GLU A 199 -7.76 2.36 -11.66
CA GLU A 199 -7.41 1.76 -10.38
C GLU A 199 -5.89 1.60 -10.25
N ARG A 200 -5.20 1.12 -11.30
CA ARG A 200 -3.74 0.99 -11.28
C ARG A 200 -3.02 2.33 -11.44
N ALA A 201 -3.47 3.20 -12.34
CA ALA A 201 -2.84 4.50 -12.55
C ALA A 201 -2.85 5.41 -11.31
N LEU A 202 -3.89 5.29 -10.48
CA LEU A 202 -4.01 6.07 -9.24
C LEU A 202 -3.35 5.40 -8.01
N LEU A 203 -2.90 4.15 -8.13
CA LEU A 203 -2.26 3.43 -7.04
C LEU A 203 -0.99 4.11 -6.53
N PRO A 204 -0.05 4.62 -7.37
CA PRO A 204 1.15 5.31 -6.89
C PRO A 204 0.87 6.53 -6.02
N PHE A 205 -0.29 7.15 -6.21
CA PHE A 205 -0.74 8.33 -5.47
C PHE A 205 -1.58 7.96 -4.23
N GLY A 206 -1.89 6.67 -4.03
CA GLY A 206 -2.80 6.21 -2.98
C GLY A 206 -4.27 6.60 -3.18
N LEU A 207 -4.64 7.02 -4.42
CA LEU A 207 -5.97 7.51 -4.76
C LEU A 207 -6.87 6.44 -5.39
N HIS A 208 -6.38 5.22 -5.59
CA HIS A 208 -7.13 4.14 -6.22
C HIS A 208 -8.41 3.78 -5.46
N HIS A 209 -8.46 4.02 -4.13
CA HIS A 209 -9.67 3.84 -3.33
C HIS A 209 -10.84 4.70 -3.81
N PHE A 210 -10.57 5.89 -4.33
CA PHE A 210 -11.62 6.79 -4.85
C PHE A 210 -12.30 6.25 -6.11
N ILE A 211 -11.63 5.38 -6.85
CA ILE A 211 -12.23 4.75 -8.03
C ILE A 211 -13.19 3.64 -7.59
N TYR A 212 -12.79 2.72 -6.74
CA TYR A 212 -13.62 1.55 -6.48
C TYR A 212 -14.63 1.71 -5.34
N THR A 213 -14.37 2.57 -4.34
CA THR A 213 -15.26 2.73 -3.19
C THR A 213 -16.67 3.19 -3.56
N PRO A 214 -16.87 4.17 -4.47
CA PRO A 214 -18.21 4.54 -4.94
C PRO A 214 -18.95 3.36 -5.58
N PHE A 215 -18.28 2.57 -6.42
CA PHE A 215 -18.90 1.39 -7.03
C PHE A 215 -19.23 0.31 -6.00
N PHE A 216 -18.43 0.18 -4.96
CA PHE A 216 -18.66 -0.84 -3.93
C PHE A 216 -19.93 -0.58 -3.12
N PHE A 217 -20.21 0.68 -2.76
CA PHE A 217 -21.16 1.01 -1.69
C PHE A 217 -22.27 1.99 -2.09
N THR A 218 -22.25 2.55 -3.30
CA THR A 218 -23.28 3.47 -3.76
C THR A 218 -24.00 2.93 -5.01
N ASN A 219 -25.09 3.57 -5.40
CA ASN A 219 -25.85 3.24 -6.60
C ASN A 219 -25.02 3.31 -7.91
N LEU A 220 -23.85 3.94 -7.89
CA LEU A 220 -22.90 3.92 -9.01
C LEU A 220 -22.46 2.50 -9.36
N GLY A 221 -22.39 1.59 -8.37
CA GLY A 221 -22.10 0.17 -8.56
C GLY A 221 -23.32 -0.67 -8.95
N GLY A 222 -24.47 -0.01 -9.18
CA GLY A 222 -25.75 -0.61 -9.53
C GLY A 222 -26.72 -0.68 -8.37
N SER A 223 -27.99 -0.96 -8.72
CA SER A 223 -29.08 -1.22 -7.78
C SER A 223 -29.83 -2.45 -8.24
N MET A 224 -30.16 -3.37 -7.34
CA MET A 224 -30.84 -4.63 -7.65
C MET A 224 -31.76 -5.05 -6.52
N VAL A 225 -32.96 -5.53 -6.87
CA VAL A 225 -33.88 -6.14 -5.90
C VAL A 225 -33.58 -7.64 -5.82
N ILE A 226 -33.26 -8.14 -4.63
CA ILE A 226 -32.99 -9.54 -4.34
C ILE A 226 -33.84 -9.95 -3.16
N ASP A 227 -34.60 -11.03 -3.30
CA ASP A 227 -35.53 -11.54 -2.27
C ASP A 227 -36.46 -10.45 -1.71
N GLY A 228 -36.95 -9.53 -2.59
CA GLY A 228 -37.85 -8.44 -2.22
C GLY A 228 -37.19 -7.22 -1.56
N THR A 229 -35.86 -7.24 -1.36
CA THR A 229 -35.11 -6.12 -0.76
C THR A 229 -34.25 -5.43 -1.81
N LEU A 230 -34.29 -4.09 -1.83
CA LEU A 230 -33.41 -3.27 -2.70
C LEU A 230 -32.02 -3.19 -2.07
N TYR A 231 -31.01 -3.55 -2.87
CA TYR A 231 -29.60 -3.39 -2.53
C TYR A 231 -28.94 -2.42 -3.50
N GLU A 232 -28.05 -1.58 -2.98
CA GLU A 232 -27.24 -0.64 -3.76
C GLU A 232 -25.77 -0.88 -3.52
N GLY A 233 -24.95 -0.72 -4.57
CA GLY A 233 -23.51 -0.94 -4.58
C GLY A 233 -23.11 -2.39 -4.84
N ALA A 234 -22.09 -2.55 -5.67
CA ALA A 234 -21.68 -3.85 -6.20
C ALA A 234 -21.36 -4.89 -5.12
N VAL A 235 -20.74 -4.47 -4.00
CA VAL A 235 -20.40 -5.36 -2.88
C VAL A 235 -21.66 -5.80 -2.13
N ASN A 236 -22.59 -4.91 -1.87
CA ASN A 236 -23.82 -5.23 -1.16
C ASN A 236 -24.70 -6.17 -2.00
N ILE A 237 -24.83 -5.87 -3.31
CA ILE A 237 -25.59 -6.69 -4.25
C ILE A 237 -24.94 -8.08 -4.37
N TYR A 238 -23.60 -8.15 -4.52
CA TYR A 238 -22.90 -9.42 -4.59
C TYR A 238 -23.12 -10.27 -3.34
N ASN A 239 -23.01 -9.68 -2.16
CA ASN A 239 -23.27 -10.40 -0.91
C ASN A 239 -24.72 -10.89 -0.78
N ALA A 240 -25.67 -10.10 -1.26
CA ALA A 240 -27.07 -10.51 -1.31
C ALA A 240 -27.30 -11.67 -2.30
N MET A 241 -26.75 -11.59 -3.52
CA MET A 241 -26.78 -12.70 -4.49
C MET A 241 -26.12 -13.96 -3.94
N LEU A 242 -25.03 -13.81 -3.18
CA LEU A 242 -24.33 -14.93 -2.56
C LEU A 242 -25.19 -15.61 -1.47
N ALA A 243 -25.93 -14.83 -0.69
CA ALA A 243 -26.79 -15.28 0.40
C ALA A 243 -28.14 -15.85 -0.07
N SER A 244 -28.68 -15.35 -1.20
CA SER A 244 -29.94 -15.81 -1.78
C SER A 244 -29.79 -17.22 -2.38
N PRO A 245 -30.71 -18.14 -2.18
CA PRO A 245 -30.68 -19.46 -2.81
C PRO A 245 -30.87 -19.40 -4.34
N ASP A 246 -31.68 -18.45 -4.84
CA ASP A 246 -32.14 -18.40 -6.23
C ASP A 246 -31.40 -17.39 -7.11
N ALA A 247 -30.72 -16.41 -6.52
CA ALA A 247 -30.07 -15.34 -7.26
C ALA A 247 -28.79 -15.84 -7.97
N MET A 248 -28.71 -15.52 -9.26
CA MET A 248 -27.53 -15.74 -10.10
C MET A 248 -26.64 -14.53 -10.10
N PHE A 249 -25.33 -14.70 -10.26
CA PHE A 249 -24.42 -13.58 -10.38
C PHE A 249 -24.60 -12.83 -11.70
N ASP A 250 -24.56 -11.48 -11.64
CA ASP A 250 -24.63 -10.60 -12.81
C ASP A 250 -23.29 -9.91 -13.02
N VAL A 251 -22.69 -10.13 -14.20
CA VAL A 251 -21.40 -9.51 -14.57
C VAL A 251 -21.47 -7.99 -14.65
N ASN A 252 -22.62 -7.41 -14.92
CA ASN A 252 -22.77 -5.95 -14.96
C ASN A 252 -22.56 -5.30 -13.58
N ILE A 253 -22.82 -6.05 -12.52
CA ILE A 253 -22.55 -5.68 -11.14
C ILE A 253 -21.14 -6.13 -10.72
N THR A 254 -20.82 -7.41 -10.97
CA THR A 254 -19.61 -8.03 -10.44
C THR A 254 -18.33 -7.51 -11.11
N ARG A 255 -18.42 -6.88 -12.29
CA ARG A 255 -17.28 -6.18 -12.90
C ARG A 255 -16.65 -5.13 -11.99
N PHE A 256 -17.43 -4.56 -11.07
CA PHE A 256 -16.99 -3.54 -10.14
C PHE A 256 -16.42 -4.08 -8.82
N ILE A 257 -16.50 -5.39 -8.56
CA ILE A 257 -15.89 -6.02 -7.39
C ILE A 257 -14.45 -6.52 -7.64
N MET A 258 -13.75 -5.87 -8.55
CA MET A 258 -12.34 -6.14 -8.87
C MET A 258 -12.08 -7.57 -9.41
N ASN A 259 -12.97 -8.12 -10.24
CA ASN A 259 -12.79 -9.45 -10.82
C ASN A 259 -11.51 -9.58 -11.67
N GLY A 260 -11.09 -8.54 -12.41
CA GLY A 260 -9.82 -8.52 -13.15
C GLY A 260 -8.59 -8.64 -12.24
N LYS A 261 -8.70 -8.21 -10.99
CA LYS A 261 -7.64 -8.32 -9.99
C LYS A 261 -7.28 -9.77 -9.68
N VAL A 262 -8.27 -10.68 -9.74
CA VAL A 262 -8.04 -12.12 -9.57
C VAL A 262 -7.00 -12.63 -10.58
N ILE A 263 -7.07 -12.16 -11.82
CA ILE A 263 -6.18 -12.58 -12.90
C ILE A 263 -4.75 -12.02 -12.70
N PHE A 264 -4.61 -10.69 -12.62
CA PHE A 264 -3.25 -10.14 -12.60
C PHE A 264 -2.55 -10.34 -11.25
N ALA A 265 -3.28 -10.40 -10.12
CA ALA A 265 -2.67 -10.61 -8.82
C ALA A 265 -2.20 -12.06 -8.60
N MET A 266 -2.94 -13.05 -9.13
CA MET A 266 -2.58 -14.47 -8.99
C MET A 266 -1.62 -14.95 -10.07
N PHE A 267 -1.65 -14.39 -11.26
CA PHE A 267 -0.88 -14.87 -12.41
C PHE A 267 0.07 -13.81 -12.98
N GLY A 268 -0.43 -12.62 -13.28
CA GLY A 268 0.36 -11.58 -13.93
C GLY A 268 1.57 -11.15 -13.09
N LEU A 269 1.34 -10.69 -11.87
CA LEU A 269 2.41 -10.23 -10.97
C LEU A 269 3.41 -11.33 -10.59
N PRO A 270 3.03 -12.58 -10.33
CA PRO A 270 3.98 -13.70 -10.25
C PRO A 270 4.84 -13.88 -11.51
N GLY A 271 4.27 -13.71 -12.70
CA GLY A 271 5.02 -13.72 -13.96
C GLY A 271 6.05 -12.60 -14.04
N ALA A 272 5.64 -11.37 -13.65
CA ALA A 272 6.54 -10.22 -13.55
C ALA A 272 7.68 -10.45 -12.56
N ALA A 273 7.37 -11.00 -11.39
CA ALA A 273 8.36 -11.31 -10.35
C ALA A 273 9.36 -12.37 -10.83
N LEU A 274 8.91 -13.43 -11.49
CA LEU A 274 9.80 -14.44 -12.08
C LEU A 274 10.72 -13.83 -13.14
N ALA A 275 10.20 -12.90 -13.95
CA ALA A 275 11.02 -12.16 -14.93
C ALA A 275 12.10 -11.31 -14.23
N MET A 276 11.74 -10.56 -13.19
CA MET A 276 12.70 -9.77 -12.40
C MET A 276 13.76 -10.66 -11.76
N TYR A 277 13.38 -11.80 -11.18
CA TYR A 277 14.30 -12.76 -10.60
C TYR A 277 15.30 -13.32 -11.65
N HIS A 278 14.82 -13.69 -12.83
CA HIS A 278 15.69 -14.21 -13.89
C HIS A 278 16.65 -13.15 -14.44
N CYS A 279 16.26 -11.88 -14.42
CA CYS A 279 17.07 -10.75 -14.84
C CYS A 279 18.06 -10.26 -13.77
N ALA A 280 17.92 -10.68 -12.52
CA ALA A 280 18.81 -10.27 -11.43
C ALA A 280 20.23 -10.82 -11.59
N LYS A 281 21.23 -10.07 -11.09
CA LYS A 281 22.63 -10.51 -11.05
C LYS A 281 22.75 -11.80 -10.24
N PRO A 282 23.58 -12.78 -10.67
CA PRO A 282 23.69 -14.08 -9.99
C PRO A 282 23.95 -13.96 -8.48
N GLU A 283 24.79 -13.02 -8.08
CA GLU A 283 25.22 -12.80 -6.69
C GLU A 283 24.07 -12.34 -5.80
N ARG A 284 23.08 -11.64 -6.38
CA ARG A 284 21.92 -11.06 -5.65
C ARG A 284 20.67 -11.93 -5.72
N LYS A 285 20.69 -13.00 -6.53
CA LYS A 285 19.51 -13.88 -6.69
C LYS A 285 18.90 -14.40 -5.39
N PRO A 286 19.68 -14.85 -4.38
CA PRO A 286 19.08 -15.33 -3.12
C PRO A 286 18.26 -14.27 -2.40
N GLN A 287 18.79 -13.04 -2.31
CA GLN A 287 18.12 -11.90 -1.66
C GLN A 287 16.87 -11.46 -2.44
N VAL A 288 16.99 -11.36 -3.76
CA VAL A 288 15.89 -11.00 -4.66
C VAL A 288 14.77 -12.04 -4.61
N LYS A 289 15.12 -13.34 -4.54
CA LYS A 289 14.15 -14.42 -4.39
C LYS A 289 13.31 -14.24 -3.12
N ALA A 290 13.96 -13.99 -1.99
CA ALA A 290 13.28 -13.78 -0.71
C ALA A 290 12.35 -12.55 -0.75
N LEU A 291 12.84 -11.42 -1.29
CA LEU A 291 12.08 -10.19 -1.45
C LEU A 291 10.83 -10.40 -2.32
N LEU A 292 10.99 -11.01 -3.49
CA LEU A 292 9.90 -11.19 -4.45
C LEU A 292 8.88 -12.21 -3.95
N ILE A 293 9.29 -13.29 -3.28
CA ILE A 293 8.35 -14.24 -2.65
C ILE A 293 7.54 -13.52 -1.57
N ALA A 294 8.17 -12.75 -0.69
CA ALA A 294 7.48 -11.99 0.34
C ALA A 294 6.48 -10.97 -0.25
N ALA A 295 6.77 -10.41 -1.42
CA ALA A 295 5.90 -9.46 -2.11
C ALA A 295 4.74 -10.13 -2.88
N ILE A 296 4.94 -11.36 -3.40
CA ILE A 296 3.93 -12.08 -4.18
C ILE A 296 2.88 -12.74 -3.28
N ILE A 297 3.27 -13.27 -2.13
CA ILE A 297 2.35 -13.95 -1.21
C ILE A 297 1.13 -13.09 -0.88
N PRO A 298 1.27 -11.82 -0.43
CA PRO A 298 0.12 -10.94 -0.23
C PRO A 298 -0.72 -10.74 -1.50
N SER A 299 -0.08 -10.59 -2.66
CA SER A 299 -0.79 -10.41 -3.93
C SER A 299 -1.74 -11.58 -4.22
N ILE A 300 -1.24 -12.81 -4.12
CA ILE A 300 -2.02 -14.03 -4.42
C ILE A 300 -3.11 -14.25 -3.37
N PHE A 301 -2.76 -14.21 -2.09
CA PHE A 301 -3.66 -14.64 -1.02
C PHE A 301 -4.60 -13.54 -0.54
N THR A 302 -4.22 -12.26 -0.65
CA THR A 302 -5.03 -11.15 -0.09
C THR A 302 -5.43 -10.10 -1.13
N GLY A 303 -4.84 -10.12 -2.33
CA GLY A 303 -5.04 -9.08 -3.34
C GLY A 303 -4.36 -7.75 -3.01
N ILE A 304 -3.45 -7.72 -2.03
CA ILE A 304 -2.62 -6.55 -1.73
C ILE A 304 -1.40 -6.62 -2.64
N THR A 305 -1.43 -5.83 -3.71
CA THR A 305 -0.46 -5.90 -4.81
C THR A 305 0.67 -4.88 -4.69
N GLU A 306 0.52 -3.89 -3.82
CA GLU A 306 1.45 -2.79 -3.62
C GLU A 306 2.90 -3.24 -3.36
N PRO A 307 3.18 -4.27 -2.54
CA PRO A 307 4.56 -4.69 -2.28
C PRO A 307 5.31 -5.11 -3.54
N ILE A 308 4.65 -5.83 -4.43
CA ILE A 308 5.28 -6.26 -5.69
C ILE A 308 5.29 -5.13 -6.72
N GLU A 309 4.24 -4.33 -6.82
CA GLU A 309 4.14 -3.22 -7.77
C GLU A 309 5.17 -2.13 -7.47
N TYR A 310 5.34 -1.75 -6.21
CA TYR A 310 6.34 -0.75 -5.81
C TYR A 310 7.77 -1.24 -6.00
N SER A 311 8.02 -2.56 -6.07
CA SER A 311 9.34 -3.09 -6.35
C SER A 311 9.86 -2.72 -7.74
N PHE A 312 8.97 -2.44 -8.70
CA PHE A 312 9.36 -2.03 -10.06
C PHE A 312 8.86 -0.64 -10.46
N LEU A 313 7.86 -0.08 -9.79
CA LEU A 313 7.30 1.24 -10.12
C LEU A 313 8.38 2.33 -10.20
N PHE A 314 9.20 2.44 -9.16
CA PHE A 314 10.21 3.51 -9.09
C PHE A 314 11.47 3.20 -9.92
N ALA A 315 11.80 1.93 -10.06
CA ALA A 315 12.97 1.50 -10.84
C ALA A 315 12.73 1.49 -12.37
N ALA A 316 11.49 1.30 -12.77
CA ALA A 316 11.09 1.15 -14.17
C ALA A 316 9.63 1.59 -14.39
N PRO A 317 9.33 2.91 -14.36
CA PRO A 317 7.95 3.41 -14.44
C PRO A 317 7.18 2.92 -15.68
N LEU A 318 7.88 2.69 -16.80
CA LEU A 318 7.24 2.18 -18.01
C LEU A 318 6.72 0.74 -17.84
N LEU A 319 7.37 -0.08 -17.01
CA LEU A 319 6.83 -1.40 -16.65
C LEU A 319 5.52 -1.29 -15.88
N PHE A 320 5.39 -0.25 -15.05
CA PHE A 320 4.13 0.00 -14.35
C PHE A 320 3.01 0.45 -15.29
N VAL A 321 3.32 1.28 -16.29
CA VAL A 321 2.35 1.65 -17.34
C VAL A 321 1.88 0.42 -18.11
N VAL A 322 2.79 -0.48 -18.48
CA VAL A 322 2.44 -1.76 -19.14
C VAL A 322 1.59 -2.63 -18.22
N HIS A 323 1.94 -2.71 -16.92
CA HIS A 323 1.14 -3.42 -15.93
C HIS A 323 -0.28 -2.84 -15.82
N ALA A 324 -0.44 -1.52 -15.76
CA ALA A 324 -1.76 -0.88 -15.75
C ALA A 324 -2.59 -1.22 -17.00
N GLY A 325 -1.95 -1.24 -18.17
CA GLY A 325 -2.60 -1.69 -19.42
C GLY A 325 -3.05 -3.15 -19.36
N TYR A 326 -2.20 -4.04 -18.82
CA TYR A 326 -2.56 -5.46 -18.66
C TYR A 326 -3.63 -5.68 -17.58
N ALA A 327 -3.67 -4.85 -16.55
CA ALA A 327 -4.76 -4.86 -15.60
C ALA A 327 -6.09 -4.51 -16.29
N GLY A 328 -6.13 -3.42 -17.08
CA GLY A 328 -7.30 -3.09 -17.90
C GLY A 328 -7.73 -4.24 -18.82
N LEU A 329 -6.78 -4.91 -19.47
CA LEU A 329 -7.05 -6.11 -20.28
C LEU A 329 -7.62 -7.26 -19.44
N ALA A 330 -7.12 -7.50 -18.24
CA ALA A 330 -7.63 -8.52 -17.33
C ALA A 330 -9.09 -8.24 -16.96
N TYR A 331 -9.45 -6.98 -16.65
CA TYR A 331 -10.84 -6.59 -16.38
C TYR A 331 -11.74 -6.77 -17.61
N LEU A 332 -11.25 -6.45 -18.82
CA LEU A 332 -11.97 -6.70 -20.05
C LEU A 332 -12.25 -8.19 -20.25
N LEU A 333 -11.23 -9.03 -20.15
CA LEU A 333 -11.37 -10.47 -20.38
C LEU A 333 -12.29 -11.12 -19.34
N THR A 334 -12.19 -10.72 -18.07
CA THR A 334 -13.11 -11.24 -17.03
C THR A 334 -14.54 -10.78 -17.25
N TYR A 335 -14.76 -9.57 -17.78
CA TYR A 335 -16.10 -9.11 -18.18
C TYR A 335 -16.67 -9.93 -19.34
N ILE A 336 -15.88 -10.12 -20.42
CA ILE A 336 -16.33 -10.90 -21.62
C ILE A 336 -16.63 -12.34 -21.24
N CYS A 337 -15.80 -12.96 -20.42
CA CYS A 337 -15.95 -14.35 -19.97
C CYS A 337 -16.92 -14.50 -18.77
N LYS A 338 -17.55 -13.37 -18.36
CA LYS A 338 -18.51 -13.32 -17.25
C LYS A 338 -17.96 -13.95 -15.97
N VAL A 339 -16.70 -13.65 -15.62
CA VAL A 339 -16.09 -14.10 -14.37
C VAL A 339 -16.66 -13.29 -13.22
N ASN A 340 -17.39 -13.96 -12.33
CA ASN A 340 -18.11 -13.35 -11.22
C ASN A 340 -17.43 -13.66 -9.87
N ILE A 341 -16.12 -13.38 -9.76
CA ILE A 341 -15.32 -13.70 -8.59
C ILE A 341 -14.68 -12.41 -8.05
N PRO A 342 -14.94 -12.04 -6.78
CA PRO A 342 -14.38 -10.82 -6.22
C PRO A 342 -12.87 -10.92 -5.96
N GLY A 343 -12.15 -9.82 -6.27
CA GLY A 343 -10.70 -9.71 -6.04
C GLY A 343 -10.25 -9.11 -4.72
N PRO A 344 -11.08 -8.31 -3.97
CA PRO A 344 -10.63 -7.64 -2.76
C PRO A 344 -10.34 -8.59 -1.59
N SER A 345 -9.49 -8.12 -0.68
CA SER A 345 -9.17 -8.81 0.59
C SER A 345 -10.40 -9.03 1.48
N SER A 346 -11.42 -8.19 1.37
CA SER A 346 -12.71 -8.34 2.09
C SER A 346 -13.44 -9.64 1.75
N PHE A 347 -13.14 -10.26 0.62
CA PHE A 347 -13.63 -11.57 0.21
C PHE A 347 -12.61 -12.70 0.37
N GLY A 348 -11.53 -12.46 1.13
CA GLY A 348 -10.45 -13.42 1.31
C GLY A 348 -9.31 -13.28 0.28
N GLY A 349 -9.41 -12.31 -0.65
CA GLY A 349 -8.43 -12.09 -1.72
C GLY A 349 -8.54 -13.08 -2.88
N PRO A 350 -7.73 -12.91 -3.94
CA PRO A 350 -7.88 -13.62 -5.20
C PRO A 350 -7.91 -15.15 -5.09
N PHE A 351 -6.96 -15.73 -4.37
CA PHE A 351 -6.84 -17.19 -4.27
C PHE A 351 -8.02 -17.81 -3.52
N LEU A 352 -8.31 -17.34 -2.31
CA LEU A 352 -9.40 -17.89 -1.50
C LEU A 352 -10.75 -17.58 -2.13
N SER A 353 -10.90 -16.39 -2.72
CA SER A 353 -12.10 -16.03 -3.45
C SER A 353 -12.33 -16.93 -4.67
N THR A 354 -11.30 -17.34 -5.39
CA THR A 354 -11.42 -18.29 -6.49
C THR A 354 -11.96 -19.64 -6.01
N ILE A 355 -11.58 -20.09 -4.80
CA ILE A 355 -12.08 -21.32 -4.23
C ILE A 355 -13.53 -21.15 -3.75
N PHE A 356 -13.76 -20.19 -2.82
CA PHE A 356 -15.02 -20.08 -2.07
C PHE A 356 -16.13 -19.35 -2.82
N ASN A 357 -15.77 -18.32 -3.58
CA ASN A 357 -16.72 -17.54 -4.37
C ASN A 357 -16.71 -17.93 -5.86
N GLY A 358 -15.72 -18.72 -6.27
CA GLY A 358 -15.60 -19.25 -7.64
C GLY A 358 -16.06 -20.69 -7.73
N ILE A 359 -15.18 -21.63 -7.36
CA ILE A 359 -15.42 -23.09 -7.55
C ILE A 359 -16.68 -23.54 -6.80
N MET A 360 -16.85 -23.10 -5.56
CA MET A 360 -17.98 -23.50 -4.71
C MET A 360 -19.30 -22.80 -5.06
N GLN A 361 -19.29 -21.79 -5.93
CA GLN A 361 -20.46 -21.08 -6.42
C GLN A 361 -20.61 -21.24 -7.94
N ALA A 362 -20.16 -22.37 -8.47
CA ALA A 362 -20.23 -22.65 -9.90
C ALA A 362 -21.68 -22.69 -10.41
N ASP A 363 -22.60 -23.17 -9.59
CA ASP A 363 -24.04 -23.21 -9.81
C ASP A 363 -24.68 -21.83 -9.95
N LYS A 364 -24.10 -20.80 -9.31
CA LYS A 364 -24.52 -19.41 -9.41
C LYS A 364 -23.91 -18.65 -10.60
N GLY A 365 -23.18 -19.33 -11.47
CA GLY A 365 -22.56 -18.71 -12.66
C GLY A 365 -21.29 -17.93 -12.35
N SER A 366 -20.46 -18.43 -11.42
CA SER A 366 -19.15 -17.81 -11.10
C SER A 366 -18.17 -17.83 -12.26
N ASN A 367 -18.31 -18.80 -13.17
CA ASN A 367 -17.45 -19.00 -14.35
C ASN A 367 -15.95 -19.12 -14.01
N TRP A 368 -15.66 -19.76 -12.89
CA TRP A 368 -14.31 -19.83 -12.27
C TRP A 368 -13.24 -20.44 -13.18
N ILE A 369 -13.59 -21.31 -14.11
CA ILE A 369 -12.62 -21.98 -14.99
C ILE A 369 -11.87 -20.96 -15.86
N TRP A 370 -12.52 -19.86 -16.22
CA TRP A 370 -11.92 -18.78 -16.98
C TRP A 370 -10.79 -18.06 -16.23
N VAL A 371 -10.77 -18.13 -14.91
CA VAL A 371 -9.66 -17.59 -14.12
C VAL A 371 -8.34 -18.24 -14.52
N PHE A 372 -8.33 -19.54 -14.75
CA PHE A 372 -7.14 -20.29 -15.17
C PHE A 372 -6.88 -20.15 -16.67
N ILE A 373 -7.94 -20.17 -17.49
CA ILE A 373 -7.81 -20.03 -18.95
C ILE A 373 -7.22 -18.66 -19.32
N ILE A 374 -7.63 -17.60 -18.63
CA ILE A 374 -7.08 -16.25 -18.84
C ILE A 374 -5.77 -16.06 -18.06
N GLY A 375 -5.70 -16.57 -16.84
CA GLY A 375 -4.59 -16.35 -15.92
C GLY A 375 -3.28 -16.96 -16.40
N ILE A 376 -3.29 -18.21 -16.89
CA ILE A 376 -2.07 -18.86 -17.36
C ILE A 376 -1.42 -18.10 -18.55
N PRO A 377 -2.14 -17.74 -19.61
CA PRO A 377 -1.59 -16.88 -20.66
C PRO A 377 -1.12 -15.51 -20.12
N CYS A 378 -1.85 -14.92 -19.16
CA CYS A 378 -1.49 -13.66 -18.53
C CYS A 378 -0.13 -13.77 -17.81
N PHE A 379 0.14 -14.87 -17.08
CA PHE A 379 1.44 -15.13 -16.46
C PHE A 379 2.58 -15.08 -17.48
N PHE A 380 2.45 -15.76 -18.59
CA PHE A 380 3.48 -15.78 -19.64
C PHE A 380 3.60 -14.42 -20.33
N LEU A 381 2.49 -13.73 -20.58
CA LEU A 381 2.49 -12.39 -21.14
C LEU A 381 3.31 -11.43 -20.27
N TYR A 382 3.07 -11.39 -18.95
CA TYR A 382 3.85 -10.59 -18.01
C TYR A 382 5.33 -11.02 -18.00
N TYR A 383 5.58 -12.33 -17.91
CA TYR A 383 6.94 -12.85 -17.85
C TYR A 383 7.79 -12.43 -19.05
N PHE A 384 7.30 -12.65 -20.26
CA PHE A 384 8.06 -12.34 -21.47
C PHE A 384 8.20 -10.83 -21.69
N THR A 385 7.13 -10.07 -21.45
CA THR A 385 7.17 -8.60 -21.61
C THR A 385 8.12 -7.96 -20.61
N PHE A 386 8.01 -8.32 -19.34
CA PHE A 386 8.90 -7.77 -18.30
C PHE A 386 10.34 -8.15 -18.57
N ARG A 387 10.61 -9.42 -18.85
CA ARG A 387 11.97 -9.87 -19.19
C ARG A 387 12.54 -9.12 -20.39
N PHE A 388 11.78 -8.98 -21.47
CA PHE A 388 12.19 -8.24 -22.65
C PHE A 388 12.49 -6.78 -22.32
N MET A 389 11.59 -6.09 -21.63
CA MET A 389 11.77 -4.68 -21.32
C MET A 389 12.92 -4.44 -20.34
N ILE A 390 13.06 -5.26 -19.30
CA ILE A 390 14.15 -5.15 -18.33
C ILE A 390 15.50 -5.30 -19.03
N THR A 391 15.62 -6.26 -19.93
CA THR A 391 16.89 -6.50 -20.65
C THR A 391 17.14 -5.44 -21.72
N LYS A 392 16.14 -5.08 -22.53
CA LYS A 392 16.27 -4.13 -23.64
C LYS A 392 16.57 -2.70 -23.15
N PHE A 393 15.87 -2.25 -22.11
CA PHE A 393 16.03 -0.89 -21.59
C PHE A 393 16.97 -0.82 -20.38
N ASN A 394 17.58 -1.94 -20.00
CA ASN A 394 18.50 -2.05 -18.87
C ASN A 394 17.94 -1.47 -17.57
N TYR A 395 16.65 -1.74 -17.26
CA TYR A 395 16.02 -1.26 -16.05
C TYR A 395 16.67 -1.82 -14.79
N LYS A 396 16.79 -0.97 -13.77
CA LYS A 396 17.41 -1.29 -12.48
C LYS A 396 16.38 -1.89 -11.50
N THR A 397 15.67 -2.92 -11.95
CA THR A 397 14.77 -3.69 -11.10
C THR A 397 15.52 -4.40 -9.97
N PRO A 398 14.85 -4.93 -8.92
CA PRO A 398 15.52 -5.59 -7.81
C PRO A 398 16.60 -6.57 -8.24
N GLY A 399 17.80 -6.39 -7.71
CA GLY A 399 19.00 -7.18 -8.03
C GLY A 399 19.76 -6.76 -9.29
N ARG A 400 19.34 -5.65 -9.94
CA ARG A 400 20.04 -5.04 -11.08
C ARG A 400 20.53 -3.62 -10.81
N GLU A 401 20.37 -3.14 -9.58
CA GLU A 401 20.85 -1.83 -9.19
C GLU A 401 22.35 -1.72 -9.49
N ASP A 402 22.79 -0.52 -9.87
CA ASP A 402 24.22 -0.26 -10.03
C ASP A 402 24.88 -0.36 -8.67
N ASP A 403 25.96 -1.12 -8.62
CA ASP A 403 26.83 -1.14 -7.45
C ASP A 403 27.47 0.26 -7.36
N GLY A 404 26.85 1.13 -6.60
CA GLY A 404 27.48 2.38 -6.19
C GLY A 404 28.60 2.12 -5.18
N GLN A 405 29.33 1.11 -5.41
CA GLN A 405 30.58 0.52 -4.93
C GLN A 405 30.46 -0.98 -5.20
N GLU A 406 31.39 -1.55 -5.93
CA GLU A 406 31.63 -2.99 -5.92
C GLU A 406 31.60 -3.43 -4.45
N VAL A 407 30.57 -4.20 -4.06
CA VAL A 407 30.74 -5.13 -2.95
C VAL A 407 31.75 -6.15 -3.52
N LYS A 408 33.04 -5.80 -3.46
CA LYS A 408 34.10 -6.78 -3.54
C LYS A 408 33.63 -7.87 -2.61
N LYS A 409 33.50 -9.12 -3.10
CA LYS A 409 33.46 -10.28 -2.23
C LYS A 409 34.66 -10.09 -1.30
N LEU A 410 34.41 -9.57 -0.10
CA LEU A 410 35.44 -9.46 0.90
C LEU A 410 35.88 -10.89 1.15
N ASP A 411 37.10 -11.20 0.76
CA ASP A 411 37.75 -12.43 1.15
C ASP A 411 37.60 -12.51 2.66
N LYS A 412 37.26 -13.68 3.22
CA LYS A 412 36.97 -13.83 4.65
C LYS A 412 38.08 -13.17 5.51
N LYS A 413 39.32 -13.26 5.03
CA LYS A 413 40.48 -12.63 5.67
C LYS A 413 40.44 -11.10 5.63
N MET A 414 39.98 -10.51 4.51
CA MET A 414 39.81 -9.05 4.34
C MET A 414 38.62 -8.52 5.15
N SER A 415 37.59 -9.35 5.36
CA SER A 415 36.45 -9.05 6.25
C SER A 415 36.88 -9.00 7.71
N ASP A 416 37.72 -9.92 8.15
CA ASP A 416 38.20 -9.99 9.53
C ASP A 416 39.17 -8.82 9.82
N GLU A 417 40.04 -8.45 8.89
CA GLU A 417 40.92 -7.27 9.01
C GLU A 417 40.12 -5.97 9.06
N MET A 418 39.07 -5.83 8.23
CA MET A 418 38.20 -4.67 8.25
C MET A 418 37.38 -4.58 9.55
N MET A 419 36.88 -5.70 10.06
CA MET A 419 36.20 -5.74 11.36
C MET A 419 37.12 -5.33 12.50
N ALA A 420 38.37 -5.81 12.50
CA ALA A 420 39.36 -5.41 13.49
C ALA A 420 39.63 -3.89 13.43
N THR A 421 39.78 -3.33 12.24
CA THR A 421 39.96 -1.89 12.02
C THR A 421 38.77 -1.07 12.50
N ILE A 422 37.53 -1.56 12.27
CA ILE A 422 36.31 -0.87 12.75
C ILE A 422 36.25 -0.91 14.29
N ILE A 423 36.51 -2.06 14.90
CA ILE A 423 36.50 -2.20 16.37
C ILE A 423 37.58 -1.29 17.00
N GLU A 424 38.79 -1.28 16.45
CA GLU A 424 39.87 -0.40 16.91
C GLU A 424 39.50 1.06 16.75
N GLY A 425 38.91 1.46 15.59
CA GLY A 425 38.45 2.83 15.33
C GLY A 425 37.31 3.29 16.24
N LEU A 426 36.53 2.37 16.82
CA LEU A 426 35.50 2.64 17.82
C LEU A 426 36.05 2.74 19.25
N GLY A 427 37.37 2.62 19.43
CA GLY A 427 38.02 2.66 20.74
C GLY A 427 38.10 1.29 21.42
N GLY A 428 38.03 0.20 20.65
CA GLY A 428 38.08 -1.18 21.13
C GLY A 428 36.72 -1.76 21.48
N ALA A 429 36.66 -3.08 21.60
CA ALA A 429 35.44 -3.82 21.90
C ALA A 429 34.76 -3.39 23.22
N ASP A 430 35.58 -3.07 24.23
CA ASP A 430 35.10 -2.65 25.55
C ASP A 430 34.39 -1.26 25.52
N ASN A 431 34.67 -0.43 24.52
CA ASN A 431 34.00 0.85 24.33
C ASN A 431 32.63 0.71 23.67
N ILE A 432 32.33 -0.40 23.04
CA ILE A 432 31.07 -0.65 22.34
C ILE A 432 29.98 -1.05 23.33
N GLN A 433 28.89 -0.29 23.40
CA GLN A 433 27.73 -0.59 24.24
C GLN A 433 26.61 -1.31 23.48
N HIS A 434 26.35 -0.89 22.24
CA HIS A 434 25.26 -1.42 21.43
C HIS A 434 25.59 -1.25 19.95
N VAL A 435 25.27 -2.28 19.17
CA VAL A 435 25.44 -2.27 17.72
C VAL A 435 24.08 -2.54 17.09
N ASP A 436 23.67 -1.67 16.19
CA ASP A 436 22.50 -1.83 15.35
C ASP A 436 22.91 -1.63 13.89
N ALA A 437 22.34 -2.40 12.97
CA ALA A 437 22.67 -2.32 11.56
C ALA A 437 21.40 -2.25 10.73
N CYS A 438 21.31 -1.27 9.85
CA CYS A 438 20.36 -1.29 8.76
C CYS A 438 21.10 -1.60 7.44
N PHE A 439 20.34 -1.69 6.34
CA PHE A 439 20.88 -2.13 5.05
C PHE A 439 22.06 -1.27 4.53
N THR A 440 22.15 -0.01 4.95
CA THR A 440 23.15 0.94 4.47
C THR A 440 24.03 1.53 5.56
N ARG A 441 23.73 1.33 6.85
CA ARG A 441 24.41 1.99 7.97
C ARG A 441 24.62 1.05 9.15
N LEU A 442 25.83 1.12 9.72
CA LEU A 442 26.15 0.56 11.02
C LEU A 442 25.99 1.67 12.08
N ARG A 443 25.14 1.45 13.08
CA ARG A 443 24.92 2.38 14.19
C ARG A 443 25.56 1.79 15.45
N VAL A 444 26.53 2.48 15.99
CA VAL A 444 27.23 2.00 17.17
C VAL A 444 27.08 3.01 18.31
N LYS A 445 26.61 2.55 19.46
CA LYS A 445 26.63 3.33 20.69
C LYS A 445 27.88 2.97 21.47
N VAL A 446 28.72 3.97 21.75
CA VAL A 446 29.98 3.82 22.49
C VAL A 446 29.86 4.40 23.89
N LYS A 447 30.69 3.93 24.81
CA LYS A 447 30.80 4.44 26.20
C LYS A 447 31.46 5.82 26.23
N ASP A 448 32.60 5.93 25.54
CA ASP A 448 33.37 7.17 25.46
C ASP A 448 33.63 7.54 24.00
N LYS A 449 33.13 8.72 23.61
CA LYS A 449 33.31 9.25 22.25
C LYS A 449 34.72 9.77 21.98
N ALA A 450 35.50 10.10 23.02
CA ALA A 450 36.85 10.59 22.85
C ALA A 450 37.83 9.52 22.34
N LEU A 451 37.47 8.24 22.51
CA LEU A 451 38.23 7.08 22.02
C LEU A 451 37.90 6.74 20.56
N VAL A 452 36.89 7.36 19.98
CA VAL A 452 36.46 7.07 18.59
C VAL A 452 37.35 7.83 17.62
N MET A 453 37.78 7.15 16.57
CA MET A 453 38.57 7.69 15.48
C MET A 453 37.88 8.89 14.81
N PRO A 454 38.63 9.94 14.40
CA PRO A 454 38.08 11.09 13.71
C PRO A 454 37.33 10.73 12.41
N ASP A 455 36.27 11.49 12.07
CA ASP A 455 35.45 11.26 10.90
C ASP A 455 36.24 11.21 9.57
N THR A 456 37.33 11.98 9.47
CA THR A 456 38.22 12.00 8.30
C THR A 456 38.90 10.68 8.03
N ASP A 457 39.21 9.91 9.09
CA ASP A 457 39.98 8.67 9.01
C ASP A 457 39.09 7.45 8.66
N TRP A 458 37.81 7.53 8.99
CA TRP A 458 36.85 6.44 8.68
C TRP A 458 36.81 6.13 7.20
N LYS A 459 36.71 7.17 6.35
CA LYS A 459 36.65 7.02 4.89
C LYS A 459 37.91 6.38 4.32
N GLN A 460 39.09 6.77 4.85
CA GLN A 460 40.37 6.24 4.36
C GLN A 460 40.63 4.80 4.79
N LYS A 461 40.30 4.46 6.06
CA LYS A 461 40.63 3.15 6.64
C LYS A 461 39.57 2.07 6.38
N THR A 462 38.32 2.45 6.27
CA THR A 462 37.21 1.48 6.15
C THR A 462 36.36 1.63 4.87
N GLY A 463 36.55 2.71 4.12
CA GLY A 463 35.71 3.03 2.94
C GLY A 463 34.31 3.52 3.31
N ALA A 464 34.02 3.80 4.59
CA ALA A 464 32.73 4.31 5.02
C ALA A 464 32.46 5.71 4.45
N ASN A 465 31.23 5.99 4.03
CA ASN A 465 30.84 7.28 3.44
C ASN A 465 30.34 8.32 4.45
N GLY A 466 30.43 8.07 5.75
CA GLY A 466 29.99 8.92 6.85
C GLY A 466 29.27 8.13 7.91
#